data_4694e81da3a805ad7296165fad345309
#
_entry.id   4694e81da3a805ad7296165fad345309
#
_cell.length_a   1.000
_cell.length_b   1.000
_cell.length_c   1.000
_cell.angle_alpha   90.00
_cell.angle_beta   90.00
_cell.angle_gamma   90.00
#
_symmetry.space_group_name_H-M   'P 1'
#
loop_
_entity.id
_entity.type
_entity.pdbx_description
1 polymer ?
#
loop_
_entity_poly.entity_id
_entity_poly.type
_entity_poly.pdbx_seq_one_letter_code
_entity_poly.pdbx_strand_id
1 'polypeptide(L)'
;MAWVMHEHADVDTLAASVATELQAFCGEAIALRGQALLALGGGRTPLPLYRRLARCPLPWSQVTLLPTDERCVPHDDPACNLREIGAAFAAADGVELQGLTPPNGDPETSERHARAALAQYPQPFDAVVLGMGMDGHTASLFPGVPRLPEALDPASDIDACRIDPQPLPPEAPYPRVTLTAARLLRARSLHLYLSGADKRAVLERALRSHDPLRYPIGAFLHAADARLHVHWSP
;
A
#
# COMPACT_ATOMS: atom_id res chain seq x y z
N MET A 1 -5.01 19.67 -10.22
CA MET A 1 -5.21 18.20 -9.97
C MET A 1 -3.95 17.69 -9.34
N ALA A 2 -4.07 16.94 -8.27
CA ALA A 2 -2.94 16.46 -7.47
C ALA A 2 -2.40 15.08 -7.91
N TRP A 3 -2.78 14.57 -9.07
CA TRP A 3 -2.36 13.27 -9.59
C TRP A 3 -2.02 13.32 -11.08
N VAL A 4 -1.15 12.38 -11.51
CA VAL A 4 -0.70 12.22 -12.90
C VAL A 4 -1.00 10.79 -13.35
N MET A 5 -1.56 10.63 -14.57
CA MET A 5 -1.79 9.32 -15.19
C MET A 5 -0.60 8.92 -16.05
N HIS A 6 -0.12 7.70 -15.85
CA HIS A 6 0.89 7.03 -16.67
C HIS A 6 0.26 5.79 -17.30
N GLU A 7 0.09 5.80 -18.61
CA GLU A 7 -0.44 4.67 -19.36
C GLU A 7 0.73 3.86 -19.93
N HIS A 8 0.68 2.54 -19.75
CA HIS A 8 1.71 1.61 -20.21
C HIS A 8 1.12 0.62 -21.20
N ALA A 9 1.94 0.15 -22.14
CA ALA A 9 1.48 -0.74 -23.21
C ALA A 9 0.98 -2.11 -22.69
N ASP A 10 1.61 -2.59 -21.60
CA ASP A 10 1.33 -3.90 -21.00
C ASP A 10 1.81 -3.95 -19.55
N VAL A 11 1.51 -5.05 -18.86
CA VAL A 11 1.87 -5.29 -17.45
C VAL A 11 3.39 -5.34 -17.23
N ASP A 12 4.16 -5.81 -18.19
CA ASP A 12 5.63 -5.89 -18.09
C ASP A 12 6.27 -4.50 -18.17
N THR A 13 5.81 -3.66 -19.10
CA THR A 13 6.22 -2.27 -19.24
C THR A 13 5.83 -1.45 -18.02
N LEU A 14 4.60 -1.65 -17.51
CA LEU A 14 4.10 -1.06 -16.27
C LEU A 14 5.04 -1.41 -15.10
N ALA A 15 5.32 -2.71 -14.90
CA ALA A 15 6.18 -3.17 -13.80
C ALA A 15 7.62 -2.61 -13.92
N ALA A 16 8.17 -2.54 -15.13
CA ALA A 16 9.51 -2.03 -15.37
C ALA A 16 9.61 -0.53 -15.07
N SER A 17 8.66 0.26 -15.54
CA SER A 17 8.62 1.71 -15.33
C SER A 17 8.52 2.05 -13.84
N VAL A 18 7.55 1.45 -13.14
CA VAL A 18 7.35 1.73 -11.71
C VAL A 18 8.53 1.21 -10.86
N ALA A 19 9.14 0.08 -11.22
CA ALA A 19 10.36 -0.38 -10.55
C ALA A 19 11.52 0.63 -10.66
N THR A 20 11.71 1.23 -11.84
CA THR A 20 12.72 2.26 -12.06
C THR A 20 12.45 3.53 -11.23
N GLU A 21 11.19 3.95 -11.17
CA GLU A 21 10.79 5.10 -10.34
C GLU A 21 11.02 4.83 -8.85
N LEU A 22 10.58 3.67 -8.34
CA LEU A 22 10.78 3.30 -6.94
C LEU A 22 12.26 3.14 -6.59
N GLN A 23 13.08 2.60 -7.51
CA GLN A 23 14.53 2.54 -7.34
C GLN A 23 15.13 3.95 -7.18
N ALA A 24 14.70 4.91 -7.98
CA ALA A 24 15.17 6.29 -7.90
C ALA A 24 14.79 6.94 -6.56
N PHE A 25 13.54 6.77 -6.10
CA PHE A 25 13.10 7.25 -4.78
C PHE A 25 13.89 6.61 -3.63
N CYS A 26 14.14 5.30 -3.68
CA CYS A 26 14.98 4.62 -2.68
C CYS A 26 16.41 5.17 -2.69
N GLY A 27 17.03 5.31 -3.87
CA GLY A 27 18.38 5.82 -4.01
C GLY A 27 18.53 7.25 -3.48
N GLU A 28 17.57 8.13 -3.79
CA GLU A 28 17.53 9.50 -3.26
C GLU A 28 17.33 9.50 -1.74
N ALA A 29 16.41 8.70 -1.22
CA ALA A 29 16.15 8.56 0.21
C ALA A 29 17.41 8.13 0.96
N ILE A 30 18.10 7.11 0.47
CA ILE A 30 19.32 6.56 1.04
C ILE A 30 20.45 7.60 1.00
N ALA A 31 20.63 8.29 -0.13
CA ALA A 31 21.64 9.32 -0.27
C ALA A 31 21.43 10.49 0.69
N LEU A 32 20.18 10.90 0.92
CA LEU A 32 19.85 12.05 1.76
C LEU A 32 19.72 11.72 3.25
N ARG A 33 19.28 10.51 3.60
CA ARG A 33 18.88 10.15 4.97
C ARG A 33 19.50 8.85 5.49
N GLY A 34 20.29 8.16 4.67
CA GLY A 34 20.91 6.87 5.02
C GLY A 34 19.96 5.67 5.00
N GLN A 35 18.68 5.88 4.71
CA GLN A 35 17.66 4.82 4.70
C GLN A 35 16.50 5.18 3.78
N ALA A 36 15.76 4.16 3.33
CA ALA A 36 14.50 4.29 2.62
C ALA A 36 13.40 3.48 3.31
N LEU A 37 12.19 4.03 3.36
CA LEU A 37 11.02 3.44 4.00
C LEU A 37 9.87 3.36 2.98
N LEU A 38 9.40 2.15 2.66
CA LEU A 38 8.34 1.92 1.69
C LEU A 38 7.15 1.21 2.33
N ALA A 39 5.92 1.60 1.91
CA ALA A 39 4.72 0.83 2.20
C ALA A 39 4.16 0.22 0.91
N LEU A 40 3.95 -1.09 0.90
CA LEU A 40 3.64 -1.87 -0.29
C LEU A 40 2.29 -2.58 -0.16
N GLY A 41 1.41 -2.41 -1.15
CA GLY A 41 0.15 -3.12 -1.22
C GLY A 41 0.34 -4.62 -1.45
N GLY A 42 -0.48 -5.44 -0.81
CA GLY A 42 -0.52 -6.88 -1.02
C GLY A 42 -1.23 -7.30 -2.31
N GLY A 43 -1.37 -8.60 -2.48
CA GLY A 43 -2.06 -9.21 -3.61
C GLY A 43 -1.17 -9.46 -4.84
N ARG A 44 -1.71 -10.19 -5.81
CA ARG A 44 -0.93 -10.73 -6.93
C ARG A 44 -0.50 -9.71 -7.97
N THR A 45 -1.28 -8.64 -8.16
CA THR A 45 -1.05 -7.64 -9.22
C THR A 45 0.33 -6.96 -9.11
N PRO A 46 0.80 -6.49 -7.93
CA PRO A 46 2.08 -5.81 -7.84
C PRO A 46 3.30 -6.76 -7.71
N LEU A 47 3.14 -8.07 -7.56
CA LEU A 47 4.27 -8.99 -7.38
C LEU A 47 5.32 -8.96 -8.51
N PRO A 48 4.96 -8.84 -9.81
CA PRO A 48 5.95 -8.66 -10.87
C PRO A 48 6.80 -7.40 -10.70
N LEU A 49 6.20 -6.29 -10.28
CA LEU A 49 6.89 -5.06 -9.92
C LEU A 49 7.89 -5.29 -8.78
N TYR A 50 7.44 -5.92 -7.69
CA TYR A 50 8.29 -6.15 -6.51
C TYR A 50 9.49 -7.05 -6.81
N ARG A 51 9.29 -8.14 -7.57
CA ARG A 51 10.39 -9.01 -8.02
C ARG A 51 11.40 -8.28 -8.92
N ARG A 52 10.94 -7.31 -9.69
CA ARG A 52 11.82 -6.48 -10.54
C ARG A 52 12.59 -5.48 -9.69
N LEU A 53 11.93 -4.79 -8.80
CA LEU A 53 12.54 -3.84 -7.87
C LEU A 53 13.60 -4.52 -6.99
N ALA A 54 13.32 -5.72 -6.46
CA ALA A 54 14.25 -6.50 -5.64
C ALA A 54 15.58 -6.82 -6.31
N ARG A 55 15.63 -6.79 -7.66
CA ARG A 55 16.85 -7.02 -8.45
C ARG A 55 17.59 -5.74 -8.83
N CYS A 56 17.05 -4.58 -8.46
CA CYS A 56 17.73 -3.31 -8.71
C CYS A 56 18.95 -3.15 -7.80
N PRO A 57 20.01 -2.51 -8.27
CA PRO A 57 21.24 -2.30 -7.49
C PRO A 57 21.01 -1.22 -6.41
N LEU A 58 20.46 -1.62 -5.28
CA LEU A 58 20.26 -0.80 -4.09
C LEU A 58 20.96 -1.44 -2.88
N PRO A 59 21.44 -0.65 -1.92
CA PRO A 59 21.91 -1.15 -0.64
C PRO A 59 20.71 -1.57 0.22
N TRP A 60 20.19 -2.77 -0.02
CA TRP A 60 18.95 -3.28 0.55
C TRP A 60 18.94 -3.31 2.07
N SER A 61 20.10 -3.43 2.73
CA SER A 61 20.22 -3.31 4.19
C SER A 61 19.85 -1.91 4.75
N GLN A 62 19.63 -0.93 3.88
CA GLN A 62 19.17 0.41 4.22
C GLN A 62 17.69 0.64 3.82
N VAL A 63 16.98 -0.41 3.44
CA VAL A 63 15.59 -0.34 3.01
C VAL A 63 14.71 -1.14 3.95
N THR A 64 13.67 -0.49 4.47
CA THR A 64 12.62 -1.12 5.26
C THR A 64 11.32 -1.13 4.47
N LEU A 65 10.66 -2.28 4.40
CA LEU A 65 9.38 -2.49 3.74
C LEU A 65 8.30 -2.83 4.77
N LEU A 66 7.13 -2.19 4.63
CA LEU A 66 5.92 -2.51 5.38
C LEU A 66 4.78 -2.83 4.41
N PRO A 67 3.81 -3.69 4.76
CA PRO A 67 2.56 -3.76 4.01
C PRO A 67 1.69 -2.50 4.25
N THR A 68 0.86 -2.09 3.28
CA THR A 68 -0.13 -1.01 3.46
C THR A 68 -1.30 -1.43 4.34
N ASP A 69 -1.55 -2.73 4.38
CA ASP A 69 -2.55 -3.40 5.20
C ASP A 69 -2.16 -4.87 5.38
N GLU A 70 -2.66 -5.48 6.44
CA GLU A 70 -2.36 -6.88 6.70
C GLU A 70 -3.60 -7.63 7.17
N ARG A 71 -3.69 -8.90 6.80
CA ARG A 71 -4.69 -9.82 7.33
C ARG A 71 -4.24 -10.30 8.69
N CYS A 72 -5.17 -10.37 9.65
CA CYS A 72 -4.91 -10.92 10.97
C CYS A 72 -4.83 -12.45 10.90
N VAL A 73 -3.72 -12.95 10.40
CA VAL A 73 -3.39 -14.37 10.24
C VAL A 73 -1.94 -14.59 10.67
N PRO A 74 -1.52 -15.81 11.02
CA PRO A 74 -0.10 -16.12 11.27
C PRO A 74 0.79 -15.72 10.09
N HIS A 75 2.03 -15.30 10.37
CA HIS A 75 2.94 -14.80 9.32
C HIS A 75 3.36 -15.89 8.32
N ASP A 76 3.19 -17.17 8.63
CA ASP A 76 3.41 -18.30 7.72
C ASP A 76 2.16 -18.68 6.89
N ASP A 77 0.99 -18.06 7.17
CA ASP A 77 -0.23 -18.26 6.39
C ASP A 77 -0.08 -17.71 4.97
N PRO A 78 -0.58 -18.43 3.94
CA PRO A 78 -0.58 -17.93 2.55
C PRO A 78 -1.31 -16.60 2.34
N ALA A 79 -2.24 -16.24 3.23
CA ALA A 79 -2.96 -14.96 3.15
C ALA A 79 -2.18 -13.77 3.75
N CYS A 80 -1.00 -13.99 4.36
CA CYS A 80 -0.20 -12.91 4.93
C CYS A 80 0.48 -12.08 3.84
N ASN A 81 0.22 -10.77 3.81
CA ASN A 81 0.83 -9.84 2.86
C ASN A 81 2.34 -9.71 3.08
N LEU A 82 2.78 -9.64 4.34
CA LEU A 82 4.22 -9.56 4.67
C LEU A 82 4.99 -10.74 4.11
N ARG A 83 4.42 -11.95 4.19
CA ARG A 83 5.01 -13.16 3.61
C ARG A 83 5.12 -13.08 2.10
N GLU A 84 4.05 -12.65 1.41
CA GLU A 84 4.07 -12.50 -0.06
C GLU A 84 5.10 -11.44 -0.52
N ILE A 85 5.15 -10.30 0.18
CA ILE A 85 6.12 -9.24 -0.08
C ILE A 85 7.54 -9.79 0.14
N GLY A 86 7.81 -10.43 1.28
CA GLY A 86 9.12 -11.02 1.57
C GLY A 86 9.57 -12.03 0.51
N ALA A 87 8.67 -12.88 0.05
CA ALA A 87 8.95 -13.83 -1.04
C ALA A 87 9.27 -13.12 -2.38
N ALA A 88 8.61 -12.00 -2.67
CA ALA A 88 8.89 -11.20 -3.86
C ALA A 88 10.24 -10.48 -3.78
N PHE A 89 10.68 -10.11 -2.58
CA PHE A 89 11.97 -9.46 -2.31
C PHE A 89 13.10 -10.43 -1.92
N ALA A 90 12.95 -11.72 -2.17
CA ALA A 90 13.98 -12.71 -1.84
C ALA A 90 15.37 -12.45 -2.48
N ALA A 91 15.45 -11.63 -3.54
CA ALA A 91 16.71 -11.24 -4.17
C ALA A 91 17.34 -9.97 -3.57
N ALA A 92 16.65 -9.29 -2.66
CA ALA A 92 17.08 -8.03 -2.02
C ALA A 92 17.79 -8.36 -0.69
N ASP A 93 19.07 -8.67 -0.76
CA ASP A 93 19.84 -9.12 0.39
C ASP A 93 19.93 -8.04 1.47
N GLY A 94 19.54 -8.40 2.70
CA GLY A 94 19.55 -7.51 3.86
C GLY A 94 18.35 -6.57 3.98
N VAL A 95 17.34 -6.66 3.09
CA VAL A 95 16.09 -5.85 3.23
C VAL A 95 15.38 -6.16 4.55
N GLU A 96 14.93 -5.11 5.24
CA GLU A 96 14.15 -5.25 6.46
C GLU A 96 12.66 -5.33 6.14
N LEU A 97 11.95 -6.28 6.76
CA LEU A 97 10.50 -6.45 6.66
C LEU A 97 9.85 -6.16 8.01
N GLN A 98 9.03 -5.12 8.09
CA GLN A 98 8.29 -4.76 9.28
C GLN A 98 6.81 -5.12 9.14
N GLY A 99 6.33 -6.06 9.98
CA GLY A 99 4.92 -6.48 9.99
C GLY A 99 4.01 -5.49 10.73
N LEU A 100 2.74 -5.46 10.31
CA LEU A 100 1.67 -4.70 10.97
C LEU A 100 0.89 -5.55 11.99
N THR A 101 1.08 -6.86 11.99
CA THR A 101 0.44 -7.78 12.93
C THR A 101 1.50 -8.54 13.74
N PRO A 102 1.17 -9.04 14.93
CA PRO A 102 2.07 -9.95 15.63
C PRO A 102 2.26 -11.25 14.84
N PRO A 103 3.35 -12.01 15.06
CA PRO A 103 3.65 -13.22 14.29
C PRO A 103 2.54 -14.29 14.27
N ASN A 104 1.72 -14.36 15.32
CA ASN A 104 0.55 -15.26 15.40
C ASN A 104 -0.72 -14.70 14.75
N GLY A 105 -0.68 -13.45 14.25
CA GLY A 105 -1.81 -12.80 13.59
C GLY A 105 -3.01 -12.51 14.50
N ASP A 106 -2.84 -12.44 15.82
CA ASP A 106 -3.93 -12.23 16.76
C ASP A 106 -4.67 -10.90 16.50
N PRO A 107 -5.98 -10.94 16.12
CA PRO A 107 -6.73 -9.73 15.77
C PRO A 107 -6.88 -8.73 16.93
N GLU A 108 -6.94 -9.21 18.17
CA GLU A 108 -7.19 -8.35 19.34
C GLU A 108 -5.98 -7.47 19.70
N THR A 109 -4.79 -7.91 19.34
CA THR A 109 -3.55 -7.18 19.61
C THR A 109 -2.97 -6.49 18.38
N SER A 110 -3.46 -6.81 17.19
CA SER A 110 -2.88 -6.36 15.91
C SER A 110 -2.88 -4.84 15.74
N GLU A 111 -3.95 -4.12 16.10
CA GLU A 111 -3.96 -2.66 16.00
C GLU A 111 -2.90 -2.01 16.90
N ARG A 112 -2.80 -2.47 18.16
CA ARG A 112 -1.77 -1.98 19.09
C ARG A 112 -0.36 -2.30 18.58
N HIS A 113 -0.17 -3.50 18.02
CA HIS A 113 1.09 -3.91 17.42
C HIS A 113 1.48 -3.00 16.24
N ALA A 114 0.55 -2.74 15.31
CA ALA A 114 0.79 -1.86 14.17
C ALA A 114 1.18 -0.45 14.62
N ARG A 115 0.46 0.13 15.58
CA ARG A 115 0.77 1.47 16.13
C ARG A 115 2.15 1.51 16.78
N ALA A 116 2.50 0.49 17.56
CA ALA A 116 3.83 0.39 18.18
C ALA A 116 4.95 0.23 17.15
N ALA A 117 4.73 -0.56 16.09
CA ALA A 117 5.65 -0.71 14.97
C ALA A 117 5.85 0.62 14.23
N LEU A 118 4.77 1.32 13.88
CA LEU A 118 4.81 2.59 13.16
C LEU A 118 5.44 3.73 13.98
N ALA A 119 5.33 3.69 15.31
CA ALA A 119 6.00 4.66 16.19
C ALA A 119 7.54 4.62 16.08
N GLN A 120 8.12 3.51 15.59
CA GLN A 120 9.55 3.40 15.30
C GLN A 120 9.91 4.09 13.96
N TYR A 121 8.92 4.37 13.11
CA TYR A 121 9.07 4.99 11.80
C TYR A 121 8.18 6.23 11.67
N PRO A 122 8.41 7.30 12.48
CA PRO A 122 7.56 8.50 12.50
C PRO A 122 7.67 9.35 11.23
N GLN A 123 8.75 9.16 10.45
CA GLN A 123 8.99 9.88 9.19
C GLN A 123 7.97 9.46 8.11
N PRO A 124 7.70 10.33 7.12
CA PRO A 124 6.95 9.96 5.93
C PRO A 124 7.56 8.74 5.21
N PHE A 125 6.72 7.89 4.62
CA PHE A 125 7.18 6.91 3.64
C PHE A 125 7.83 7.62 2.46
N ASP A 126 8.91 7.07 1.93
CA ASP A 126 9.56 7.61 0.73
C ASP A 126 8.73 7.29 -0.51
N ALA A 127 8.16 6.09 -0.56
CA ALA A 127 7.15 5.72 -1.55
C ALA A 127 6.10 4.78 -0.95
N VAL A 128 4.87 4.89 -1.46
CA VAL A 128 3.77 3.98 -1.16
C VAL A 128 3.24 3.41 -2.47
N VAL A 129 3.06 2.10 -2.53
CA VAL A 129 2.39 1.43 -3.66
C VAL A 129 1.03 0.95 -3.19
N LEU A 130 -0.02 1.47 -3.80
CA LEU A 130 -1.42 1.12 -3.54
C LEU A 130 -1.99 0.28 -4.69
N GLY A 131 -2.81 -0.69 -4.35
CA GLY A 131 -3.75 -1.31 -5.27
C GLY A 131 -5.14 -0.71 -5.12
N MET A 132 -6.11 -1.15 -5.95
CA MET A 132 -7.51 -0.79 -5.82
C MET A 132 -8.39 -2.01 -6.06
N GLY A 133 -9.40 -2.22 -5.23
CA GLY A 133 -10.45 -3.24 -5.41
C GLY A 133 -11.47 -2.88 -6.49
N MET A 134 -12.32 -3.84 -6.86
CA MET A 134 -13.43 -3.60 -7.81
C MET A 134 -14.54 -2.71 -7.24
N ASP A 135 -14.60 -2.58 -5.92
CA ASP A 135 -15.46 -1.68 -5.15
C ASP A 135 -14.82 -0.33 -4.85
N GLY A 136 -13.58 -0.10 -5.31
CA GLY A 136 -12.82 1.12 -5.08
C GLY A 136 -12.10 1.20 -3.74
N HIS A 137 -12.05 0.09 -2.96
CA HIS A 137 -11.20 0.06 -1.77
C HIS A 137 -9.72 0.12 -2.13
N THR A 138 -8.91 0.63 -1.22
CA THR A 138 -7.44 0.60 -1.28
C THR A 138 -6.89 0.27 0.09
N ALA A 139 -5.71 -0.39 0.18
CA ALA A 139 -5.30 -1.06 1.39
C ALA A 139 -6.47 -1.92 1.93
N SER A 140 -6.84 -1.80 3.21
CA SER A 140 -8.08 -2.40 3.73
C SER A 140 -9.14 -1.36 4.12
N LEU A 141 -9.17 -0.23 3.40
CA LEU A 141 -10.18 0.81 3.54
C LEU A 141 -11.41 0.43 2.68
N PHE A 142 -12.32 -0.40 3.20
CA PHE A 142 -13.47 -0.93 2.47
C PHE A 142 -14.70 -0.04 2.59
N PRO A 143 -15.50 0.13 1.50
CA PRO A 143 -16.79 0.81 1.58
C PRO A 143 -17.71 0.15 2.62
N GLY A 144 -18.42 0.97 3.39
CA GLY A 144 -19.45 0.51 4.32
C GLY A 144 -18.95 -0.05 5.66
N VAL A 145 -17.64 -0.16 5.89
CA VAL A 145 -17.16 -0.57 7.23
C VAL A 145 -17.33 0.56 8.23
N PRO A 146 -17.72 0.27 9.50
CA PRO A 146 -18.05 1.30 10.48
C PRO A 146 -16.91 2.30 10.77
N ARG A 147 -15.66 1.85 10.75
CA ARG A 147 -14.48 2.68 11.03
C ARG A 147 -13.91 3.40 9.80
N LEU A 148 -14.52 3.26 8.62
CA LEU A 148 -14.04 3.89 7.41
C LEU A 148 -13.92 5.42 7.51
N PRO A 149 -14.92 6.16 8.08
CA PRO A 149 -14.80 7.62 8.21
C PRO A 149 -13.58 8.04 9.05
N GLU A 150 -13.30 7.35 10.16
CA GLU A 150 -12.12 7.58 11.00
C GLU A 150 -10.81 7.28 10.25
N ALA A 151 -10.78 6.15 9.53
CA ALA A 151 -9.60 5.69 8.80
C ALA A 151 -9.28 6.54 7.55
N LEU A 152 -10.29 7.24 6.99
CA LEU A 152 -10.14 8.14 5.85
C LEU A 152 -9.89 9.59 6.23
N ASP A 153 -10.03 9.97 7.51
CA ASP A 153 -9.80 11.34 7.94
C ASP A 153 -8.32 11.73 7.76
N PRO A 154 -7.99 12.66 6.85
CA PRO A 154 -6.61 13.06 6.61
C PRO A 154 -6.00 13.87 7.77
N ALA A 155 -6.82 14.38 8.69
CA ALA A 155 -6.39 15.12 9.87
C ALA A 155 -6.20 14.21 11.11
N SER A 156 -6.46 12.90 10.97
CA SER A 156 -6.29 11.94 12.06
C SER A 156 -4.82 11.81 12.49
N ASP A 157 -4.60 11.68 13.78
CA ASP A 157 -3.31 11.32 14.39
C ASP A 157 -3.09 9.80 14.47
N ILE A 158 -4.06 9.02 13.99
CA ILE A 158 -4.04 7.56 14.00
C ILE A 158 -3.34 7.05 12.74
N ASP A 159 -2.21 6.36 12.88
CA ASP A 159 -1.43 5.83 11.76
C ASP A 159 -1.97 4.50 11.22
N ALA A 160 -2.59 3.67 12.06
CA ALA A 160 -3.18 2.40 11.69
C ALA A 160 -4.39 2.06 12.55
N CYS A 161 -5.34 1.33 11.96
CA CYS A 161 -6.52 0.84 12.67
C CYS A 161 -6.93 -0.56 12.21
N ARG A 162 -7.61 -1.30 13.10
CA ARG A 162 -8.28 -2.56 12.75
C ARG A 162 -9.54 -2.26 11.94
N ILE A 163 -9.71 -3.03 10.89
CA ILE A 163 -10.87 -3.03 10.01
C ILE A 163 -11.43 -4.46 9.92
N ASP A 164 -12.71 -4.61 10.20
CA ASP A 164 -13.43 -5.88 10.07
C ASP A 164 -14.52 -5.71 9.00
N PRO A 165 -14.25 -6.04 7.72
CA PRO A 165 -15.24 -5.94 6.65
C PRO A 165 -16.47 -6.80 6.95
N GLN A 166 -17.67 -6.28 6.65
CA GLN A 166 -18.93 -7.00 6.82
C GLN A 166 -19.81 -6.87 5.57
N PRO A 167 -20.05 -7.95 4.83
CA PRO A 167 -19.47 -9.29 5.04
C PRO A 167 -17.97 -9.34 4.80
N LEU A 168 -17.29 -10.32 5.40
CA LEU A 168 -15.89 -10.57 5.09
C LEU A 168 -15.73 -10.92 3.61
N PRO A 169 -14.70 -10.39 2.89
CA PRO A 169 -14.46 -10.71 1.49
C PRO A 169 -14.28 -12.23 1.29
N PRO A 170 -14.98 -12.86 0.34
CA PRO A 170 -14.87 -14.30 0.11
C PRO A 170 -13.44 -14.81 -0.15
N GLU A 171 -12.63 -13.96 -0.82
CA GLU A 171 -11.26 -14.30 -1.20
C GLU A 171 -10.28 -14.25 -0.03
N ALA A 172 -10.64 -13.52 1.03
CA ALA A 172 -9.79 -13.35 2.21
C ALA A 172 -10.66 -12.98 3.42
N PRO A 173 -11.35 -13.96 4.03
CA PRO A 173 -12.36 -13.75 5.07
C PRO A 173 -11.72 -13.54 6.46
N TYR A 174 -10.84 -12.54 6.56
CA TYR A 174 -10.09 -12.26 7.79
C TYR A 174 -10.34 -10.83 8.27
N PRO A 175 -10.31 -10.58 9.60
CA PRO A 175 -10.06 -9.26 10.16
C PRO A 175 -8.74 -8.70 9.62
N ARG A 176 -8.60 -7.37 9.61
CA ARG A 176 -7.43 -6.72 9.01
C ARG A 176 -6.95 -5.54 9.85
N VAL A 177 -5.68 -5.20 9.68
CA VAL A 177 -5.12 -3.92 10.08
C VAL A 177 -4.75 -3.15 8.83
N THR A 178 -5.07 -1.88 8.77
CA THR A 178 -4.75 -1.00 7.64
C THR A 178 -4.02 0.25 8.10
N LEU A 179 -3.11 0.74 7.27
CA LEU A 179 -2.64 2.12 7.39
C LEU A 179 -3.81 3.05 7.07
N THR A 180 -3.91 4.18 7.80
CA THR A 180 -4.94 5.20 7.57
C THR A 180 -4.60 6.09 6.38
N ALA A 181 -5.61 6.80 5.85
CA ALA A 181 -5.38 7.80 4.81
C ALA A 181 -4.41 8.90 5.31
N ALA A 182 -4.53 9.34 6.56
CA ALA A 182 -3.60 10.29 7.16
C ALA A 182 -2.14 9.82 7.09
N ARG A 183 -1.88 8.55 7.41
CA ARG A 183 -0.51 7.99 7.36
C ARG A 183 0.01 7.86 5.93
N LEU A 184 -0.82 7.38 5.02
CA LEU A 184 -0.47 7.15 3.62
C LEU A 184 -0.29 8.47 2.85
N LEU A 185 -1.14 9.47 3.08
CA LEU A 185 -1.07 10.78 2.41
C LEU A 185 0.18 11.60 2.81
N ARG A 186 0.79 11.32 3.97
CA ARG A 186 2.07 11.94 4.35
C ARG A 186 3.26 11.44 3.53
N ALA A 187 3.09 10.40 2.70
CA ALA A 187 4.17 9.85 1.87
C ALA A 187 4.74 10.90 0.92
N ARG A 188 6.04 10.79 0.59
CA ARG A 188 6.73 11.65 -0.36
C ARG A 188 6.28 11.39 -1.79
N SER A 189 5.92 10.15 -2.09
CA SER A 189 5.33 9.73 -3.37
C SER A 189 4.30 8.62 -3.15
N LEU A 190 3.17 8.71 -3.85
CA LEU A 190 2.11 7.72 -3.86
C LEU A 190 1.97 7.14 -5.27
N HIS A 191 1.92 5.82 -5.38
CA HIS A 191 1.78 5.11 -6.65
C HIS A 191 0.55 4.20 -6.58
N LEU A 192 -0.47 4.50 -7.39
CA LEU A 192 -1.62 3.61 -7.59
C LEU A 192 -1.31 2.70 -8.78
N TYR A 193 -1.16 1.41 -8.53
CA TYR A 193 -0.74 0.41 -9.50
C TYR A 193 -1.93 -0.45 -9.95
N LEU A 194 -2.33 -0.32 -11.22
CA LEU A 194 -3.55 -0.92 -11.76
C LEU A 194 -3.29 -1.65 -13.09
N SER A 195 -4.01 -2.75 -13.33
CA SER A 195 -4.06 -3.40 -14.64
C SER A 195 -5.48 -3.85 -14.98
N GLY A 196 -5.79 -3.82 -16.27
CA GLY A 196 -7.07 -4.24 -16.82
C GLY A 196 -8.11 -3.13 -16.94
N ALA A 197 -9.01 -3.30 -17.92
CA ALA A 197 -10.06 -2.34 -18.25
C ALA A 197 -11.07 -2.16 -17.11
N ASP A 198 -11.38 -3.22 -16.36
CA ASP A 198 -12.33 -3.17 -15.25
C ASP A 198 -11.82 -2.24 -14.14
N LYS A 199 -10.53 -2.30 -13.81
CA LYS A 199 -9.91 -1.39 -12.84
C LYS A 199 -9.93 0.06 -13.31
N ARG A 200 -9.68 0.30 -14.61
CA ARG A 200 -9.82 1.63 -15.21
C ARG A 200 -11.24 2.17 -15.05
N ALA A 201 -12.25 1.35 -15.32
CA ALA A 201 -13.64 1.76 -15.18
C ALA A 201 -14.02 2.09 -13.71
N VAL A 202 -13.46 1.36 -12.73
CA VAL A 202 -13.62 1.70 -11.30
C VAL A 202 -12.95 3.03 -10.97
N LEU A 203 -11.70 3.23 -11.42
CA LEU A 203 -10.97 4.48 -11.23
C LEU A 203 -11.76 5.69 -11.76
N GLU A 204 -12.31 5.58 -12.98
CA GLU A 204 -13.11 6.64 -13.58
C GLU A 204 -14.40 6.94 -12.80
N ARG A 205 -15.04 5.91 -12.22
CA ARG A 205 -16.18 6.11 -11.31
C ARG A 205 -15.79 6.83 -10.03
N ALA A 206 -14.66 6.43 -9.43
CA ALA A 206 -14.13 7.07 -8.22
C ALA A 206 -13.78 8.54 -8.46
N LEU A 207 -13.17 8.85 -9.62
CA LEU A 207 -12.85 10.23 -10.01
C LEU A 207 -14.09 11.13 -10.14
N ARG A 208 -15.23 10.57 -10.62
CA ARG A 208 -16.48 11.32 -10.76
C ARG A 208 -17.30 11.42 -9.48
N SER A 209 -17.08 10.50 -8.54
CA SER A 209 -17.98 10.36 -7.38
C SER A 209 -17.78 11.42 -6.32
N HIS A 210 -16.56 11.91 -6.10
CA HIS A 210 -16.19 12.77 -4.96
C HIS A 210 -16.65 12.26 -3.59
N ASP A 211 -17.04 10.98 -3.48
CA ASP A 211 -17.51 10.33 -2.26
C ASP A 211 -16.54 9.23 -1.83
N PRO A 212 -15.59 9.52 -0.90
CA PRO A 212 -14.62 8.55 -0.44
C PRO A 212 -15.21 7.45 0.44
N LEU A 213 -16.41 7.61 0.97
CA LEU A 213 -17.08 6.53 1.69
C LEU A 213 -17.61 5.46 0.74
N ARG A 214 -17.95 5.86 -0.50
CA ARG A 214 -18.37 4.95 -1.57
C ARG A 214 -17.21 4.36 -2.34
N TYR A 215 -16.17 5.16 -2.60
CA TYR A 215 -14.93 4.75 -3.28
C TYR A 215 -13.73 5.25 -2.48
N PRO A 216 -13.21 4.47 -1.54
CA PRO A 216 -12.15 4.90 -0.63
C PRO A 216 -10.87 5.42 -1.31
N ILE A 217 -10.54 4.92 -2.50
CA ILE A 217 -9.45 5.47 -3.32
C ILE A 217 -9.65 6.96 -3.64
N GLY A 218 -10.89 7.45 -3.62
CA GLY A 218 -11.24 8.86 -3.82
C GLY A 218 -10.57 9.79 -2.81
N ALA A 219 -10.31 9.34 -1.57
CA ALA A 219 -9.60 10.12 -0.57
C ALA A 219 -8.17 10.50 -1.03
N PHE A 220 -7.55 9.66 -1.85
CA PHE A 220 -6.22 9.89 -2.42
C PHE A 220 -6.27 10.66 -3.74
N LEU A 221 -7.26 10.36 -4.60
CA LEU A 221 -7.44 11.01 -5.90
C LEU A 221 -7.82 12.49 -5.76
N HIS A 222 -8.52 12.87 -4.71
CA HIS A 222 -9.01 14.23 -4.46
C HIS A 222 -8.23 14.99 -3.39
N ALA A 223 -7.21 14.38 -2.79
CA ALA A 223 -6.34 15.07 -1.84
C ALA A 223 -5.56 16.20 -2.54
N ALA A 224 -5.61 17.41 -1.98
CA ALA A 224 -5.05 18.61 -2.62
C ALA A 224 -3.54 18.54 -2.82
N ASP A 225 -2.82 17.94 -1.86
CA ASP A 225 -1.36 17.92 -1.81
C ASP A 225 -0.76 16.51 -2.08
N ALA A 226 -1.59 15.54 -2.48
CA ALA A 226 -1.10 14.20 -2.77
C ALA A 226 -0.26 14.19 -4.05
N ARG A 227 0.97 13.70 -3.94
CA ARG A 227 1.83 13.41 -5.10
C ARG A 227 1.49 12.00 -5.61
N LEU A 228 0.30 11.85 -6.19
CA LEU A 228 -0.23 10.56 -6.64
C LEU A 228 0.09 10.33 -8.12
N HIS A 229 0.81 9.27 -8.38
CA HIS A 229 1.06 8.73 -9.72
C HIS A 229 0.14 7.53 -9.94
N VAL A 230 -0.75 7.62 -10.91
CA VAL A 230 -1.65 6.54 -11.30
C VAL A 230 -1.01 5.80 -12.48
N HIS A 231 -0.62 4.57 -12.29
CA HIS A 231 -0.02 3.73 -13.31
C HIS A 231 -1.02 2.66 -13.74
N TRP A 232 -1.30 2.60 -15.03
CA TRP A 232 -2.27 1.66 -15.60
C TRP A 232 -1.75 1.01 -16.88
N SER A 233 -2.09 -0.29 -17.06
CA SER A 233 -1.96 -1.01 -18.33
C SER A 233 -3.24 -1.78 -18.64
N PRO A 234 -3.52 -2.07 -19.92
CA PRO A 234 -4.65 -2.91 -20.31
C PRO A 234 -4.56 -4.34 -19.79
#